data_79ded7f0cbebe6dad7d55d6f7af4dd46
#
_entry.id   79ded7f0cbebe6dad7d55d6f7af4dd46
#
_cell.length_a   1.000
_cell.length_b   1.000
_cell.length_c   1.000
_cell.angle_alpha   90.00
_cell.angle_beta   90.00
_cell.angle_gamma   90.00
#
_symmetry.space_group_name_H-M   'P 1'
#
loop_
_entity.id
_entity.type
_entity.pdbx_description
1 polymer ?
#
loop_
_entity_poly.entity_id
_entity_poly.type
_entity_poly.pdbx_seq_one_letter_code
_entity_poly.pdbx_strand_id
1 'polypeptide(L)'
;MSFDVLQEKIIETQNPTVAGLDPRIEYVPEHIRKACYEQYGLNLRGACEAIWQFNVGLIDALCGVVPAVKPQAAYYENLGWRGMELLERTIRYAKGKGLFVIADIKRGDIGSTATAYAEGWLSGVPVEGEVFKSFDADCVTLNGYMGSDSIKPFLEAARGEDKCAFVLVKTSNPGSGELQDLKLSDGRTIYEAMGELNESIAAGTQGKYGFTMAGAVTGATYPEQIQELRARLPHTFFLVPGYGAQGGIFIVTKIVKDEYRKKRTRLFFIPDCILFSCSRQRYLQGFSRDAPSC
;
A
#
# COMPACT_ATOMS: atom_id res chain seq x y z
N MET A 1 6.69 -13.47 9.49
CA MET A 1 6.11 -12.12 9.73
C MET A 1 5.90 -11.42 8.40
N SER A 2 4.95 -10.53 8.29
CA SER A 2 4.42 -10.03 7.03
C SER A 2 5.41 -9.30 6.11
N PHE A 3 6.34 -8.48 6.67
CA PHE A 3 7.39 -7.93 5.83
C PHE A 3 8.38 -8.98 5.35
N ASP A 4 8.49 -10.14 6.00
CA ASP A 4 9.24 -11.27 5.46
C ASP A 4 8.55 -11.83 4.22
N VAL A 5 7.22 -11.99 4.26
CA VAL A 5 6.43 -12.43 3.09
C VAL A 5 6.58 -11.45 1.93
N LEU A 6 6.47 -10.14 2.19
CA LEU A 6 6.67 -9.12 1.17
C LEU A 6 8.10 -9.17 0.60
N GLN A 7 9.11 -9.32 1.48
CA GLN A 7 10.51 -9.41 1.07
C GLN A 7 10.77 -10.64 0.20
N GLU A 8 10.16 -11.78 0.52
CA GLU A 8 10.25 -13.00 -0.30
C GLU A 8 9.67 -12.78 -1.70
N LYS A 9 8.49 -12.17 -1.79
CA LYS A 9 7.87 -11.83 -3.08
C LYS A 9 8.71 -10.84 -3.89
N ILE A 10 9.37 -9.86 -3.25
CA ILE A 10 10.32 -8.95 -3.92
C ILE A 10 11.52 -9.73 -4.47
N ILE A 11 12.04 -10.70 -3.72
CA ILE A 11 13.16 -11.55 -4.16
C ILE A 11 12.71 -12.45 -5.33
N GLU A 12 11.53 -13.04 -5.25
CA GLU A 12 10.96 -13.91 -6.29
C GLU A 12 10.74 -13.15 -7.60
N THR A 13 10.06 -12.01 -7.53
CA THR A 13 9.77 -11.17 -8.71
C THR A 13 10.96 -10.36 -9.20
N GLN A 14 12.06 -10.29 -8.43
CA GLN A 14 13.20 -9.41 -8.69
C GLN A 14 12.79 -7.95 -8.92
N ASN A 15 11.72 -7.52 -8.28
CA ASN A 15 11.08 -6.23 -8.50
C ASN A 15 10.57 -5.64 -7.16
N PRO A 16 11.08 -4.51 -6.67
CA PRO A 16 10.63 -3.87 -5.44
C PRO A 16 9.45 -2.89 -5.67
N THR A 17 8.76 -2.99 -6.80
CA THR A 17 7.69 -2.06 -7.16
C THR A 17 6.34 -2.54 -6.67
N VAL A 18 5.53 -1.66 -6.08
CA VAL A 18 4.11 -1.92 -5.79
C VAL A 18 3.22 -1.19 -6.78
N ALA A 19 2.25 -1.88 -7.36
CA ALA A 19 1.32 -1.26 -8.27
C ALA A 19 0.12 -0.63 -7.53
N GLY A 20 -0.16 0.65 -7.77
CA GLY A 20 -1.35 1.33 -7.27
C GLY A 20 -2.60 0.87 -8.02
N LEU A 21 -3.65 0.55 -7.27
CA LEU A 21 -5.00 0.34 -7.81
C LEU A 21 -5.88 1.50 -7.35
N ASP A 22 -5.77 2.62 -8.08
CA ASP A 22 -6.45 3.89 -7.80
C ASP A 22 -7.48 4.15 -8.91
N PRO A 23 -8.60 3.39 -8.98
CA PRO A 23 -9.45 3.31 -10.15
C PRO A 23 -10.34 4.54 -10.28
N ARG A 24 -9.96 5.44 -11.17
CA ARG A 24 -10.85 6.50 -11.64
C ARG A 24 -11.62 5.99 -12.84
N ILE A 25 -12.93 6.26 -12.92
CA ILE A 25 -13.78 5.70 -13.97
C ILE A 25 -13.35 6.11 -15.39
N GLU A 26 -12.75 7.29 -15.54
CA GLU A 26 -12.21 7.77 -16.81
C GLU A 26 -10.98 6.98 -17.30
N TYR A 27 -10.31 6.22 -16.43
CA TYR A 27 -9.18 5.37 -16.80
C TYR A 27 -9.61 3.99 -17.30
N VAL A 28 -10.85 3.59 -16.99
CA VAL A 28 -11.40 2.34 -17.47
C VAL A 28 -11.64 2.45 -19.00
N PRO A 29 -11.15 1.50 -19.82
CA PRO A 29 -11.36 1.53 -21.26
C PRO A 29 -12.81 1.68 -21.65
N GLU A 30 -13.07 2.48 -22.68
CA GLU A 30 -14.43 2.86 -23.10
C GLU A 30 -15.32 1.65 -23.40
N HIS A 31 -14.77 0.62 -24.04
CA HIS A 31 -15.53 -0.59 -24.37
C HIS A 31 -16.01 -1.34 -23.13
N ILE A 32 -15.21 -1.38 -22.05
CA ILE A 32 -15.60 -1.97 -20.76
C ILE A 32 -16.70 -1.13 -20.12
N ARG A 33 -16.53 0.21 -20.09
CA ARG A 33 -17.54 1.12 -19.52
C ARG A 33 -18.88 0.99 -20.24
N LYS A 34 -18.88 1.01 -21.58
CA LYS A 34 -20.09 0.88 -22.39
C LYS A 34 -20.81 -0.44 -22.10
N ALA A 35 -20.12 -1.56 -22.16
CA ALA A 35 -20.71 -2.87 -21.89
C ALA A 35 -21.31 -2.96 -20.49
N CYS A 36 -20.62 -2.43 -19.46
CA CYS A 36 -21.15 -2.41 -18.10
C CYS A 36 -22.34 -1.46 -17.94
N TYR A 37 -22.35 -0.31 -18.59
CA TYR A 37 -23.49 0.61 -18.53
C TYR A 37 -24.70 0.08 -19.28
N GLU A 38 -24.52 -0.63 -20.37
CA GLU A 38 -25.62 -1.33 -21.08
C GLU A 38 -26.23 -2.43 -20.20
N GLN A 39 -25.43 -3.19 -19.46
CA GLN A 39 -25.89 -4.30 -18.65
C GLN A 39 -26.45 -3.87 -17.27
N TYR A 40 -25.81 -2.91 -16.61
CA TYR A 40 -26.11 -2.55 -15.20
C TYR A 40 -26.69 -1.14 -15.05
N GLY A 41 -26.78 -0.38 -16.15
CA GLY A 41 -27.25 1.00 -16.18
C GLY A 41 -26.14 2.02 -15.95
N LEU A 42 -26.36 3.26 -16.41
CA LEU A 42 -25.48 4.41 -16.16
C LEU A 42 -25.69 4.94 -14.75
N ASN A 43 -25.08 4.26 -13.80
CA ASN A 43 -25.17 4.53 -12.36
C ASN A 43 -23.94 3.98 -11.62
N LEU A 44 -23.88 4.13 -10.28
CA LEU A 44 -22.74 3.65 -9.47
C LEU A 44 -22.55 2.12 -9.56
N ARG A 45 -23.59 1.33 -9.79
CA ARG A 45 -23.47 -0.11 -10.01
C ARG A 45 -22.70 -0.41 -11.29
N GLY A 46 -23.11 0.20 -12.41
CA GLY A 46 -22.40 0.04 -13.68
C GLY A 46 -20.96 0.52 -13.64
N ALA A 47 -20.70 1.63 -12.91
CA ALA A 47 -19.35 2.12 -12.68
C ALA A 47 -18.50 1.13 -11.86
N CYS A 48 -19.02 0.57 -10.78
CA CYS A 48 -18.32 -0.43 -9.97
C CYS A 48 -18.00 -1.69 -10.77
N GLU A 49 -18.93 -2.20 -11.58
CA GLU A 49 -18.66 -3.39 -12.39
C GLU A 49 -17.64 -3.12 -13.51
N ALA A 50 -17.63 -1.91 -14.08
CA ALA A 50 -16.60 -1.51 -15.04
C ALA A 50 -15.21 -1.43 -14.39
N ILE A 51 -15.10 -0.85 -13.20
CA ILE A 51 -13.86 -0.81 -12.42
C ILE A 51 -13.44 -2.22 -12.00
N TRP A 52 -14.39 -3.09 -11.64
CA TRP A 52 -14.11 -4.49 -11.31
C TRP A 52 -13.41 -5.21 -12.46
N GLN A 53 -13.99 -5.15 -13.67
CA GLN A 53 -13.39 -5.80 -14.84
C GLN A 53 -12.01 -5.23 -15.15
N PHE A 54 -11.83 -3.93 -14.99
CA PHE A 54 -10.54 -3.27 -15.18
C PHE A 54 -9.50 -3.73 -14.14
N ASN A 55 -9.87 -3.78 -12.86
CA ASN A 55 -8.99 -4.25 -11.79
C ASN A 55 -8.59 -5.72 -11.99
N VAL A 56 -9.52 -6.58 -12.40
CA VAL A 56 -9.22 -7.98 -12.73
C VAL A 56 -8.15 -8.06 -13.82
N GLY A 57 -8.35 -7.33 -14.94
CA GLY A 57 -7.38 -7.30 -16.02
C GLY A 57 -6.00 -6.78 -15.60
N LEU A 58 -5.96 -5.74 -14.73
CA LEU A 58 -4.71 -5.21 -14.19
C LEU A 58 -4.03 -6.22 -13.27
N ILE A 59 -4.75 -6.83 -12.35
CA ILE A 59 -4.21 -7.82 -11.40
C ILE A 59 -3.66 -9.02 -12.15
N ASP A 60 -4.37 -9.53 -13.14
CA ASP A 60 -3.91 -10.66 -13.97
C ASP A 60 -2.62 -10.32 -14.75
N ALA A 61 -2.52 -9.10 -15.28
CA ALA A 61 -1.32 -8.64 -15.98
C ALA A 61 -0.13 -8.37 -15.04
N LEU A 62 -0.38 -8.06 -13.79
CA LEU A 62 0.65 -7.74 -12.78
C LEU A 62 1.12 -8.97 -12.00
N CYS A 63 0.35 -10.06 -12.02
CA CYS A 63 0.71 -11.31 -11.35
C CYS A 63 2.06 -11.83 -11.86
N GLY A 64 2.96 -12.17 -10.95
CA GLY A 64 4.33 -12.59 -11.27
C GLY A 64 5.28 -11.48 -11.75
N VAL A 65 4.77 -10.26 -11.97
CA VAL A 65 5.57 -9.08 -12.40
C VAL A 65 5.92 -8.19 -11.22
N VAL A 66 4.96 -7.94 -10.33
CA VAL A 66 5.15 -7.14 -9.12
C VAL A 66 4.84 -7.98 -7.88
N PRO A 67 5.50 -7.72 -6.74
CA PRO A 67 5.26 -8.46 -5.49
C PRO A 67 3.94 -8.08 -4.82
N ALA A 68 3.43 -6.86 -5.08
CA ALA A 68 2.30 -6.32 -4.35
C ALA A 68 1.47 -5.34 -5.17
N VAL A 69 0.21 -5.19 -4.74
CA VAL A 69 -0.69 -4.12 -5.18
C VAL A 69 -1.17 -3.29 -3.99
N LYS A 70 -1.52 -2.03 -4.25
CA LYS A 70 -1.97 -1.08 -3.23
C LYS A 70 -3.27 -0.39 -3.67
N PRO A 71 -4.44 -0.98 -3.39
CA PRO A 71 -5.71 -0.29 -3.58
C PRO A 71 -5.84 0.91 -2.63
N GLN A 72 -6.15 2.07 -3.20
CA GLN A 72 -6.36 3.32 -2.45
C GLN A 72 -7.84 3.45 -2.09
N ALA A 73 -8.17 3.32 -0.81
CA ALA A 73 -9.55 3.28 -0.30
C ALA A 73 -10.41 4.45 -0.78
N ALA A 74 -9.87 5.67 -0.87
CA ALA A 74 -10.63 6.85 -1.28
C ALA A 74 -11.33 6.71 -2.63
N TYR A 75 -10.73 6.00 -3.59
CA TYR A 75 -11.33 5.76 -4.91
C TYR A 75 -12.44 4.71 -4.92
N TYR A 76 -12.59 3.98 -3.84
CA TYR A 76 -13.68 3.04 -3.62
C TYR A 76 -14.74 3.64 -2.70
N GLU A 77 -14.33 4.32 -1.63
CA GLU A 77 -15.24 5.00 -0.69
C GLU A 77 -16.13 6.04 -1.39
N ASN A 78 -15.62 6.75 -2.41
CA ASN A 78 -16.40 7.73 -3.15
C ASN A 78 -17.56 7.12 -3.97
N LEU A 79 -17.57 5.80 -4.15
CA LEU A 79 -18.65 5.04 -4.79
C LEU A 79 -19.67 4.48 -3.78
N GLY A 80 -19.54 4.86 -2.50
CA GLY A 80 -20.38 4.43 -1.40
C GLY A 80 -20.20 2.95 -1.05
N TRP A 81 -21.23 2.31 -0.51
CA TRP A 81 -21.13 0.92 -0.05
C TRP A 81 -20.79 -0.07 -1.17
N ARG A 82 -21.21 0.20 -2.42
CA ARG A 82 -20.84 -0.61 -3.57
C ARG A 82 -19.34 -0.53 -3.87
N GLY A 83 -18.74 0.62 -3.67
CA GLY A 83 -17.29 0.78 -3.78
C GLY A 83 -16.54 0.03 -2.68
N MET A 84 -17.09 -0.04 -1.47
CA MET A 84 -16.48 -0.84 -0.39
C MET A 84 -16.59 -2.34 -0.67
N GLU A 85 -17.70 -2.82 -1.20
CA GLU A 85 -17.85 -4.19 -1.70
C GLU A 85 -16.84 -4.49 -2.84
N LEU A 86 -16.70 -3.56 -3.78
CA LEU A 86 -15.71 -3.65 -4.85
C LEU A 86 -14.27 -3.71 -4.31
N LEU A 87 -13.95 -2.93 -3.27
CA LEU A 87 -12.63 -2.95 -2.63
C LEU A 87 -12.36 -4.32 -1.99
N GLU A 88 -13.30 -4.87 -1.25
CA GLU A 88 -13.21 -6.21 -0.66
C GLU A 88 -12.98 -7.27 -1.74
N ARG A 89 -13.77 -7.25 -2.83
CA ARG A 89 -13.62 -8.16 -3.98
C ARG A 89 -12.23 -8.02 -4.61
N THR A 90 -11.74 -6.79 -4.76
CA THR A 90 -10.42 -6.50 -5.36
C THR A 90 -9.28 -7.05 -4.49
N ILE A 91 -9.34 -6.83 -3.17
CA ILE A 91 -8.36 -7.37 -2.22
C ILE A 91 -8.34 -8.89 -2.28
N ARG A 92 -9.51 -9.53 -2.18
CA ARG A 92 -9.65 -11.00 -2.22
C ARG A 92 -9.12 -11.58 -3.53
N TYR A 93 -9.41 -10.95 -4.66
CA TYR A 93 -8.92 -11.40 -5.97
C TYR A 93 -7.41 -11.29 -6.08
N ALA A 94 -6.82 -10.17 -5.69
CA ALA A 94 -5.37 -9.96 -5.72
C ALA A 94 -4.62 -10.95 -4.82
N LYS A 95 -5.14 -11.22 -3.61
CA LYS A 95 -4.59 -12.25 -2.72
C LYS A 95 -4.71 -13.64 -3.33
N GLY A 96 -5.84 -13.96 -3.95
CA GLY A 96 -6.05 -15.23 -4.66
C GLY A 96 -5.08 -15.46 -5.83
N LYS A 97 -4.53 -14.38 -6.40
CA LYS A 97 -3.46 -14.41 -7.41
C LYS A 97 -2.05 -14.41 -6.81
N GLY A 98 -1.92 -14.49 -5.50
CA GLY A 98 -0.64 -14.53 -4.81
C GLY A 98 0.05 -13.17 -4.65
N LEU A 99 -0.60 -12.05 -4.97
CA LEU A 99 -0.07 -10.72 -4.72
C LEU A 99 -0.19 -10.34 -3.24
N PHE A 100 0.80 -9.65 -2.70
CA PHE A 100 0.70 -9.01 -1.40
C PHE A 100 -0.16 -7.75 -1.51
N VAL A 101 -1.13 -7.57 -0.61
CA VAL A 101 -2.09 -6.47 -0.70
C VAL A 101 -1.90 -5.46 0.43
N ILE A 102 -1.58 -4.23 0.06
CA ILE A 102 -1.48 -3.09 0.97
C ILE A 102 -2.76 -2.25 0.82
N ALA A 103 -3.68 -2.32 1.77
CA ALA A 103 -4.85 -1.43 1.76
C ALA A 103 -4.43 -0.02 2.20
N ASP A 104 -4.45 0.93 1.26
CA ASP A 104 -4.05 2.31 1.52
C ASP A 104 -5.23 3.10 2.10
N ILE A 105 -5.44 2.97 3.41
CA ILE A 105 -6.60 3.48 4.14
C ILE A 105 -6.30 4.70 5.00
N LYS A 106 -5.05 4.89 5.40
CA LYS A 106 -4.58 5.99 6.26
C LYS A 106 -5.45 6.22 7.50
N ARG A 107 -5.95 5.12 8.12
CA ARG A 107 -6.77 5.21 9.33
C ARG A 107 -5.92 5.62 10.54
N GLY A 108 -6.58 6.23 11.51
CA GLY A 108 -6.04 6.57 12.81
C GLY A 108 -7.19 6.91 13.73
N ASP A 109 -7.26 6.22 14.87
CA ASP A 109 -8.22 6.43 15.94
C ASP A 109 -7.66 5.81 17.23
N ILE A 110 -8.36 5.92 18.34
CA ILE A 110 -7.91 5.45 19.66
C ILE A 110 -8.85 4.40 20.25
N GLY A 111 -8.32 3.61 21.19
CA GLY A 111 -9.10 2.66 22.00
C GLY A 111 -9.88 1.66 21.14
N SER A 112 -11.13 1.41 21.52
CA SER A 112 -12.00 0.45 20.85
C SER A 112 -12.30 0.79 19.37
N THR A 113 -12.26 2.07 18.99
CA THR A 113 -12.46 2.49 17.60
C THR A 113 -11.26 2.06 16.74
N ALA A 114 -10.04 2.24 17.23
CA ALA A 114 -8.83 1.74 16.55
C ALA A 114 -8.85 0.20 16.43
N THR A 115 -9.32 -0.51 17.47
CA THR A 115 -9.50 -1.96 17.44
C THR A 115 -10.50 -2.37 16.36
N ALA A 116 -11.66 -1.72 16.28
CA ALA A 116 -12.68 -2.03 15.26
C ALA A 116 -12.14 -1.83 13.82
N TYR A 117 -11.35 -0.77 13.57
CA TYR A 117 -10.66 -0.62 12.30
C TYR A 117 -9.66 -1.76 12.05
N ALA A 118 -8.86 -2.11 13.05
CA ALA A 118 -7.86 -3.16 12.92
C ALA A 118 -8.49 -4.54 12.62
N GLU A 119 -9.57 -4.88 13.32
CA GLU A 119 -10.33 -6.11 13.11
C GLU A 119 -10.91 -6.16 11.68
N GLY A 120 -11.58 -5.09 11.24
CA GLY A 120 -12.19 -5.05 9.91
C GLY A 120 -11.18 -5.18 8.78
N TRP A 121 -10.00 -4.61 8.93
CA TRP A 121 -8.98 -4.61 7.88
C TRP A 121 -7.99 -5.76 7.95
N LEU A 122 -7.69 -6.28 9.14
CA LEU A 122 -6.59 -7.25 9.33
C LEU A 122 -7.07 -8.57 9.94
N SER A 123 -7.43 -8.61 11.22
CA SER A 123 -7.61 -9.88 11.95
C SER A 123 -8.96 -10.54 11.75
N GLY A 124 -9.99 -9.79 11.38
CA GLY A 124 -11.37 -10.24 11.28
C GLY A 124 -12.21 -9.84 12.50
N VAL A 125 -13.51 -9.86 12.32
CA VAL A 125 -14.53 -9.40 13.28
C VAL A 125 -15.09 -10.59 14.05
N PRO A 126 -15.04 -10.60 15.39
CA PRO A 126 -15.64 -11.66 16.18
C PRO A 126 -17.18 -11.51 16.19
N VAL A 127 -17.90 -12.58 15.85
CA VAL A 127 -19.38 -12.65 15.90
C VAL A 127 -19.76 -13.98 16.53
N GLU A 128 -20.44 -13.96 17.67
CA GLU A 128 -20.92 -15.14 18.38
C GLU A 128 -19.85 -16.22 18.63
N GLY A 129 -18.59 -15.79 18.82
CA GLY A 129 -17.46 -16.70 19.09
C GLY A 129 -16.70 -17.19 17.85
N GLU A 130 -17.15 -16.86 16.65
CA GLU A 130 -16.44 -17.11 15.39
C GLU A 130 -15.80 -15.82 14.86
N VAL A 131 -14.72 -15.93 14.06
CA VAL A 131 -14.03 -14.78 13.47
C VAL A 131 -14.27 -14.75 11.96
N PHE A 132 -14.85 -13.66 11.49
CA PHE A 132 -15.14 -13.46 10.08
C PHE A 132 -14.20 -12.42 9.47
N LYS A 133 -13.48 -12.82 8.42
CA LYS A 133 -12.61 -11.91 7.66
C LYS A 133 -13.45 -11.02 6.74
N SER A 134 -13.30 -9.70 6.90
CA SER A 134 -13.89 -8.71 5.99
C SER A 134 -12.90 -8.39 4.87
N PHE A 135 -12.15 -7.29 4.97
CA PHE A 135 -11.19 -6.92 3.92
C PHE A 135 -9.97 -7.85 3.87
N ASP A 136 -9.51 -8.34 5.00
CA ASP A 136 -8.39 -9.30 5.12
C ASP A 136 -7.11 -8.88 4.35
N ALA A 137 -6.77 -7.59 4.36
CA ALA A 137 -5.54 -7.10 3.74
C ALA A 137 -4.30 -7.66 4.44
N ASP A 138 -3.18 -7.78 3.71
CA ASP A 138 -1.90 -8.22 4.30
C ASP A 138 -1.21 -7.07 5.04
N CYS A 139 -1.47 -5.84 4.61
CA CYS A 139 -0.91 -4.62 5.19
C CYS A 139 -1.89 -3.46 5.06
N VAL A 140 -1.79 -2.50 5.96
CA VAL A 140 -2.56 -1.24 5.93
C VAL A 140 -1.66 -0.03 6.07
N THR A 141 -2.13 1.14 5.65
CA THR A 141 -1.48 2.42 5.97
C THR A 141 -2.19 3.12 7.11
N LEU A 142 -1.44 3.73 8.04
CA LEU A 142 -1.94 4.35 9.25
C LEU A 142 -1.47 5.79 9.38
N ASN A 143 -2.33 6.65 9.96
CA ASN A 143 -1.96 7.98 10.40
C ASN A 143 -1.61 7.94 11.89
N GLY A 144 -0.34 8.16 12.22
CA GLY A 144 0.16 8.13 13.60
C GLY A 144 -0.02 9.42 14.40
N TYR A 145 -0.73 10.42 13.89
CA TYR A 145 -0.86 11.74 14.53
C TYR A 145 -1.34 11.68 15.99
N MET A 146 -2.18 10.71 16.34
CA MET A 146 -2.65 10.49 17.72
C MET A 146 -1.69 9.67 18.58
N GLY A 147 -0.48 9.41 18.12
CA GLY A 147 0.56 8.72 18.89
C GLY A 147 0.40 7.19 18.88
N SER A 148 1.00 6.54 19.91
CA SER A 148 1.06 5.08 19.99
C SER A 148 -0.31 4.40 20.08
N ASP A 149 -1.29 5.08 20.65
CA ASP A 149 -2.65 4.55 20.83
C ASP A 149 -3.38 4.32 19.51
N SER A 150 -2.99 5.05 18.46
CA SER A 150 -3.53 4.88 17.11
C SER A 150 -2.83 3.78 16.29
N ILE A 151 -1.68 3.30 16.74
CA ILE A 151 -0.85 2.33 16.00
C ILE A 151 -0.92 0.94 16.66
N LYS A 152 -0.79 0.86 17.98
CA LYS A 152 -0.72 -0.41 18.72
C LYS A 152 -1.86 -1.38 18.42
N PRO A 153 -3.15 -0.98 18.38
CA PRO A 153 -4.24 -1.91 18.09
C PRO A 153 -4.10 -2.63 16.74
N PHE A 154 -3.58 -1.93 15.73
CA PHE A 154 -3.33 -2.54 14.42
C PHE A 154 -2.16 -3.54 14.45
N LEU A 155 -1.10 -3.24 15.22
CA LEU A 155 0.01 -4.18 15.38
C LEU A 155 -0.40 -5.41 16.21
N GLU A 156 -1.28 -5.24 17.19
CA GLU A 156 -1.86 -6.34 17.95
C GLU A 156 -2.73 -7.24 17.08
N ALA A 157 -3.62 -6.66 16.25
CA ALA A 157 -4.44 -7.39 15.29
C ALA A 157 -3.60 -8.08 14.20
N ALA A 158 -2.48 -7.51 13.81
CA ALA A 158 -1.56 -8.07 12.82
C ALA A 158 -0.71 -9.24 13.38
N ARG A 159 -0.53 -9.28 14.71
CA ARG A 159 0.32 -10.27 15.38
C ARG A 159 -0.26 -11.67 15.24
N GLY A 160 0.54 -12.60 14.73
CA GLY A 160 0.10 -13.99 14.52
C GLY A 160 -0.64 -14.24 13.20
N GLU A 161 -0.96 -13.19 12.44
CA GLU A 161 -1.66 -13.26 11.15
C GLU A 161 -0.73 -13.03 9.94
N ASP A 162 0.57 -12.96 10.16
CA ASP A 162 1.57 -12.60 9.14
C ASP A 162 1.25 -11.27 8.42
N LYS A 163 0.71 -10.28 9.17
CA LYS A 163 0.29 -8.98 8.67
C LYS A 163 1.13 -7.85 9.24
N CYS A 164 1.03 -6.66 8.67
CA CYS A 164 1.81 -5.50 9.06
C CYS A 164 1.08 -4.18 8.80
N ALA A 165 1.72 -3.07 9.18
CA ALA A 165 1.23 -1.73 8.89
C ALA A 165 2.37 -0.80 8.44
N PHE A 166 2.05 0.16 7.58
CA PHE A 166 2.89 1.31 7.27
C PHE A 166 2.34 2.57 7.94
N VAL A 167 3.11 3.19 8.78
CA VAL A 167 2.76 4.47 9.43
C VAL A 167 3.26 5.63 8.58
N LEU A 168 2.46 6.69 8.44
CA LEU A 168 2.89 7.93 7.77
C LEU A 168 3.98 8.61 8.62
N VAL A 169 5.18 8.72 8.07
CA VAL A 169 6.33 9.37 8.70
C VAL A 169 6.69 10.66 7.97
N LYS A 170 7.07 10.56 6.70
CA LYS A 170 7.28 11.74 5.83
C LYS A 170 6.51 11.55 4.54
N THR A 171 5.56 12.43 4.26
CA THR A 171 4.71 12.33 3.06
C THR A 171 5.25 13.14 1.90
N SER A 172 4.84 12.82 0.66
CA SER A 172 5.38 13.42 -0.56
C SER A 172 4.69 14.72 -1.01
N ASN A 173 3.57 15.07 -0.38
CA ASN A 173 2.77 16.25 -0.77
C ASN A 173 3.48 17.57 -0.42
N PRO A 174 3.26 18.65 -1.19
CA PRO A 174 3.90 19.96 -0.94
C PRO A 174 3.69 20.50 0.47
N GLY A 175 2.48 20.36 1.02
CA GLY A 175 2.15 20.85 2.38
C GLY A 175 2.76 20.01 3.52
N SER A 176 3.52 18.95 3.23
CA SER A 176 4.09 18.09 4.28
C SER A 176 5.04 18.85 5.22
N GLY A 177 5.75 19.85 4.70
CA GLY A 177 6.68 20.67 5.49
C GLY A 177 6.01 21.56 6.53
N GLU A 178 4.75 21.92 6.34
CA GLU A 178 4.01 22.80 7.26
C GLU A 178 3.91 22.25 8.68
N LEU A 179 3.91 20.92 8.82
CA LEU A 179 3.89 20.22 10.10
C LEU A 179 5.12 19.31 10.28
N GLN A 180 5.42 18.47 9.29
CA GLN A 180 6.38 17.39 9.47
C GLN A 180 7.82 17.87 9.65
N ASP A 181 8.19 19.02 9.07
CA ASP A 181 9.52 19.62 9.16
C ASP A 181 9.70 20.55 10.37
N LEU A 182 8.66 20.79 11.17
CA LEU A 182 8.77 21.59 12.39
C LEU A 182 9.70 20.88 13.38
N LYS A 183 10.53 21.67 14.05
CA LYS A 183 11.48 21.18 15.05
C LYS A 183 10.88 21.16 16.44
N LEU A 184 11.10 20.06 17.13
CA LEU A 184 10.83 19.89 18.55
C LEU A 184 11.90 20.59 19.40
N SER A 185 11.65 20.72 20.68
CA SER A 185 12.58 21.35 21.65
C SER A 185 13.92 20.63 21.77
N ASP A 186 13.98 19.33 21.44
CA ASP A 186 15.19 18.51 21.43
C ASP A 186 15.94 18.55 20.08
N GLY A 187 15.46 19.35 19.13
CA GLY A 187 16.07 19.57 17.82
C GLY A 187 15.63 18.61 16.71
N ARG A 188 14.94 17.51 17.05
CA ARG A 188 14.37 16.60 16.04
C ARG A 188 13.22 17.26 15.30
N THR A 189 12.99 16.86 14.07
CA THR A 189 11.75 17.18 13.36
C THR A 189 10.60 16.27 13.80
N ILE A 190 9.37 16.68 13.50
CA ILE A 190 8.17 15.86 13.80
C ILE A 190 8.25 14.51 13.04
N TYR A 191 8.72 14.50 11.78
CA TYR A 191 8.83 13.25 11.03
C TYR A 191 9.90 12.32 11.63
N GLU A 192 11.02 12.84 12.14
CA GLU A 192 12.04 12.03 12.83
C GLU A 192 11.46 11.41 14.12
N ALA A 193 10.79 12.22 14.94
CA ALA A 193 10.16 11.75 16.15
C ALA A 193 9.07 10.69 15.88
N MET A 194 8.27 10.87 14.83
CA MET A 194 7.28 9.88 14.41
C MET A 194 7.93 8.58 13.95
N GLY A 195 9.02 8.64 13.18
CA GLY A 195 9.78 7.47 12.75
C GLY A 195 10.34 6.69 13.93
N GLU A 196 10.98 7.37 14.89
CA GLU A 196 11.55 6.76 16.08
C GLU A 196 10.46 6.17 17.02
N LEU A 197 9.30 6.84 17.15
CA LEU A 197 8.15 6.30 17.86
C LEU A 197 7.68 4.99 17.21
N ASN A 198 7.53 4.97 15.88
CA ASN A 198 7.12 3.79 15.13
C ASN A 198 8.10 2.62 15.30
N GLU A 199 9.40 2.86 15.16
CA GLU A 199 10.44 1.84 15.38
C GLU A 199 10.39 1.27 16.82
N SER A 200 10.19 2.15 17.81
CA SER A 200 10.15 1.76 19.23
C SER A 200 8.91 0.93 19.60
N ILE A 201 7.75 1.29 19.07
CA ILE A 201 6.49 0.56 19.31
C ILE A 201 6.57 -0.88 18.77
N ALA A 202 7.25 -1.06 17.65
CA ALA A 202 7.39 -2.35 16.98
C ALA A 202 8.64 -3.13 17.43
N ALA A 203 9.43 -2.62 18.37
CA ALA A 203 10.63 -3.29 18.85
C ALA A 203 10.33 -4.71 19.34
N GLY A 204 11.21 -5.68 18.99
CA GLY A 204 11.02 -7.09 19.34
C GLY A 204 10.10 -7.88 18.39
N THR A 205 9.59 -7.24 17.33
CA THR A 205 8.76 -7.92 16.29
C THR A 205 9.53 -8.20 15.00
N GLN A 206 10.87 -8.19 15.05
CA GLN A 206 11.69 -8.41 13.85
C GLN A 206 11.50 -9.82 13.29
N GLY A 207 11.28 -9.88 11.98
CA GLY A 207 11.27 -11.13 11.22
C GLY A 207 12.68 -11.57 10.79
N LYS A 208 12.75 -12.60 9.94
CA LYS A 208 14.02 -13.19 9.47
C LYS A 208 14.89 -12.24 8.66
N TYR A 209 14.30 -11.25 8.02
CA TYR A 209 15.03 -10.21 7.27
C TYR A 209 15.39 -8.98 8.13
N GLY A 210 15.06 -9.00 9.43
CA GLY A 210 15.39 -7.96 10.38
C GLY A 210 14.45 -6.76 10.38
N PHE A 211 13.30 -6.85 9.71
CA PHE A 211 12.27 -5.81 9.74
C PHE A 211 11.23 -6.08 10.80
N THR A 212 10.81 -5.02 11.49
CA THR A 212 9.66 -5.03 12.41
C THR A 212 8.35 -5.06 11.63
N MET A 213 7.24 -5.36 12.29
CA MET A 213 5.91 -5.35 11.68
C MET A 213 5.33 -3.95 11.42
N ALA A 214 6.00 -2.89 11.88
CA ALA A 214 5.65 -1.50 11.59
C ALA A 214 6.65 -0.89 10.62
N GLY A 215 6.21 -0.67 9.37
CA GLY A 215 6.94 0.06 8.34
C GLY A 215 6.63 1.55 8.38
N ALA A 216 7.32 2.34 7.54
CA ALA A 216 7.14 3.78 7.41
C ALA A 216 6.86 4.19 5.97
N VAL A 217 5.90 5.09 5.78
CA VAL A 217 5.73 5.80 4.50
C VAL A 217 6.69 6.97 4.48
N THR A 218 7.58 7.00 3.48
CA THR A 218 8.62 8.02 3.31
C THR A 218 8.63 8.51 1.85
N GLY A 219 8.21 9.76 1.63
CA GLY A 219 8.02 10.32 0.28
C GLY A 219 9.31 10.41 -0.54
N ALA A 220 9.27 10.00 -1.81
CA ALA A 220 10.41 10.03 -2.74
C ALA A 220 10.87 11.46 -3.11
N THR A 221 10.08 12.47 -2.82
CA THR A 221 10.39 13.87 -3.15
C THR A 221 11.51 14.48 -2.29
N TYR A 222 11.90 13.82 -1.20
CA TYR A 222 12.91 14.28 -0.24
C TYR A 222 13.97 13.21 0.01
N PRO A 223 14.90 12.95 -0.95
CA PRO A 223 15.86 11.84 -0.87
C PRO A 223 16.83 11.93 0.32
N GLU A 224 17.24 13.13 0.71
CA GLU A 224 18.14 13.35 1.85
C GLU A 224 17.45 12.89 3.15
N GLN A 225 16.17 13.24 3.31
CA GLN A 225 15.38 12.84 4.48
C GLN A 225 15.18 11.31 4.54
N ILE A 226 15.06 10.64 3.40
CA ILE A 226 15.03 9.17 3.34
C ILE A 226 16.35 8.57 3.87
N GLN A 227 17.49 9.15 3.50
CA GLN A 227 18.81 8.67 3.98
C GLN A 227 18.98 8.88 5.48
N GLU A 228 18.57 10.05 5.99
CA GLU A 228 18.60 10.36 7.43
C GLU A 228 17.68 9.39 8.21
N LEU A 229 16.45 9.20 7.75
CA LEU A 229 15.51 8.25 8.35
C LEU A 229 16.05 6.82 8.28
N ARG A 230 16.68 6.41 7.17
CA ARG A 230 17.26 5.07 7.08
C ARG A 230 18.36 4.82 8.12
N ALA A 231 19.17 5.82 8.41
CA ALA A 231 20.22 5.72 9.43
C ALA A 231 19.64 5.59 10.86
N ARG A 232 18.52 6.25 11.12
CA ARG A 232 17.83 6.24 12.42
C ARG A 232 16.94 5.01 12.64
N LEU A 233 16.38 4.44 11.58
CA LEU A 233 15.32 3.42 11.62
C LEU A 233 15.81 2.10 10.97
N PRO A 234 16.80 1.41 11.53
CA PRO A 234 17.45 0.26 10.90
C PRO A 234 16.51 -0.94 10.68
N HIS A 235 15.46 -1.07 11.46
CA HIS A 235 14.52 -2.19 11.41
C HIS A 235 13.15 -1.86 10.77
N THR A 236 12.97 -0.62 10.31
CA THR A 236 11.72 -0.19 9.69
C THR A 236 11.74 -0.43 8.17
N PHE A 237 10.75 -1.10 7.63
CA PHE A 237 10.56 -1.26 6.18
C PHE A 237 9.98 0.03 5.60
N PHE A 238 10.50 0.54 4.47
CA PHE A 238 10.05 1.80 3.88
C PHE A 238 9.16 1.58 2.67
N LEU A 239 8.00 2.23 2.67
CA LEU A 239 7.13 2.41 1.52
C LEU A 239 7.36 3.81 0.96
N VAL A 240 7.81 3.91 -0.29
CA VAL A 240 8.29 5.17 -0.87
C VAL A 240 7.39 5.62 -2.02
N PRO A 241 6.31 6.41 -1.74
CA PRO A 241 5.46 6.99 -2.77
C PRO A 241 6.13 8.18 -3.48
N GLY A 242 5.60 8.52 -4.67
CA GLY A 242 6.05 9.71 -5.43
C GLY A 242 7.23 9.43 -6.37
N TYR A 243 7.53 8.17 -6.67
CA TYR A 243 8.52 7.79 -7.68
C TYR A 243 7.89 7.86 -9.07
N GLY A 244 8.36 8.75 -9.92
CA GLY A 244 7.88 8.93 -11.29
C GLY A 244 7.21 10.29 -11.53
N ALA A 245 5.89 10.39 -11.57
CA ALA A 245 5.17 11.60 -11.95
C ALA A 245 5.38 12.79 -11.00
N GLN A 246 5.74 12.55 -9.73
CA GLN A 246 6.07 13.60 -8.76
C GLN A 246 7.56 13.98 -8.71
N GLY A 247 8.39 13.47 -9.64
CA GLY A 247 9.76 13.93 -9.86
C GLY A 247 10.87 13.26 -9.05
N GLY A 248 10.59 12.23 -8.26
CA GLY A 248 11.55 11.51 -7.42
C GLY A 248 12.45 10.49 -8.16
N ILE A 249 13.03 10.84 -9.31
CA ILE A 249 13.51 9.83 -10.28
C ILE A 249 14.96 9.34 -10.06
N PHE A 250 15.92 10.17 -9.70
CA PHE A 250 17.33 9.79 -9.88
C PHE A 250 18.06 9.30 -8.63
N ILE A 251 17.91 10.00 -7.51
CA ILE A 251 18.66 9.67 -6.27
C ILE A 251 18.06 8.45 -5.59
N VAL A 252 16.74 8.36 -5.57
CA VAL A 252 16.01 7.23 -5.00
C VAL A 252 16.34 5.94 -5.76
N THR A 253 16.45 5.98 -7.10
CA THR A 253 16.87 4.84 -7.91
C THR A 253 18.27 4.36 -7.54
N LYS A 254 19.20 5.27 -7.20
CA LYS A 254 20.55 4.92 -6.79
C LYS A 254 20.56 4.24 -5.42
N ILE A 255 19.84 4.79 -4.44
CA ILE A 255 19.70 4.21 -3.09
C ILE A 255 19.14 2.78 -3.19
N VAL A 256 18.11 2.59 -4.02
CA VAL A 256 17.51 1.27 -4.25
C VAL A 256 18.45 0.30 -4.93
N LYS A 257 19.09 0.71 -6.02
CA LYS A 257 20.04 -0.16 -6.73
C LYS A 257 21.19 -0.58 -5.84
N ASP A 258 21.68 0.30 -4.98
CA ASP A 258 22.78 -0.01 -4.07
C ASP A 258 22.32 -0.95 -2.94
N GLU A 259 21.13 -0.78 -2.40
CA GLU A 259 20.53 -1.68 -1.40
C GLU A 259 20.14 -3.04 -2.02
N TYR A 260 19.59 -3.05 -3.23
CA TYR A 260 19.26 -4.27 -3.96
C TYR A 260 20.50 -5.10 -4.29
N ARG A 261 21.59 -4.46 -4.79
CA ARG A 261 22.88 -5.13 -5.07
C ARG A 261 23.51 -5.73 -3.82
N LYS A 262 23.30 -5.12 -2.65
CA LYS A 262 23.78 -5.66 -1.36
C LYS A 262 22.90 -6.80 -0.82
N LYS A 263 21.88 -7.28 -1.59
CA LYS A 263 20.86 -8.23 -1.14
C LYS A 263 20.13 -7.79 0.15
N ARG A 264 20.05 -6.48 0.38
CA ARG A 264 19.38 -5.85 1.51
C ARG A 264 18.33 -4.89 0.97
N THR A 265 17.28 -5.43 0.34
CA THR A 265 16.16 -4.59 -0.11
C THR A 265 15.44 -4.04 1.11
N ARG A 266 15.64 -2.76 1.39
CA ARG A 266 15.04 -2.06 2.54
C ARG A 266 14.02 -1.01 2.11
N LEU A 267 13.74 -0.91 0.81
CA LEU A 267 12.90 0.11 0.21
C LEU A 267 11.94 -0.53 -0.78
N PHE A 268 10.68 -0.12 -0.67
CA PHE A 268 9.60 -0.57 -1.52
C PHE A 268 8.93 0.64 -2.18
N PHE A 269 8.81 0.61 -3.50
CA PHE A 269 8.34 1.76 -4.28
C PHE A 269 6.90 1.65 -4.68
N ILE A 270 6.19 2.77 -4.61
CA ILE A 270 5.00 3.01 -5.40
C ILE A 270 5.42 3.93 -6.54
N PRO A 271 5.54 3.47 -7.79
CA PRO A 271 5.43 4.38 -8.91
C PRO A 271 4.06 5.03 -8.78
N ASP A 272 4.00 6.36 -8.92
CA ASP A 272 2.72 7.04 -9.03
C ASP A 272 1.96 6.39 -10.16
N CYS A 273 0.95 5.63 -9.79
CA CYS A 273 0.14 4.86 -10.70
C CYS A 273 0.92 4.36 -11.92
N ILE A 274 1.00 3.05 -12.11
CA ILE A 274 0.95 2.55 -13.48
C ILE A 274 -0.44 2.93 -14.00
N LEU A 275 -0.75 4.19 -13.96
CA LEU A 275 -1.72 4.81 -14.81
C LEU A 275 -1.02 4.90 -16.13
N PHE A 276 -1.30 3.91 -16.94
CA PHE A 276 -1.18 4.08 -18.35
C PHE A 276 -1.81 5.44 -18.70
N SER A 277 -0.99 6.47 -18.79
CA SER A 277 -1.18 7.50 -19.76
C SER A 277 -1.14 6.76 -21.10
N CYS A 278 -2.25 6.10 -21.41
CA CYS A 278 -2.48 5.43 -22.67
C CYS A 278 -2.78 6.52 -23.71
N SER A 279 -1.83 7.42 -23.89
CA SER A 279 -1.80 8.35 -25.01
C SER A 279 -0.90 7.87 -26.14
N ARG A 280 -0.61 6.57 -26.26
CA ARG A 280 -0.07 5.97 -27.50
C ARG A 280 -0.24 4.45 -27.55
N GLN A 281 -1.06 4.04 -28.46
CA GLN A 281 -1.37 2.79 -29.14
C GLN A 281 -0.35 1.63 -29.20
N ARG A 282 0.71 1.55 -28.42
CA ARG A 282 1.73 0.49 -28.53
C ARG A 282 1.64 -0.65 -27.52
N TYR A 283 0.83 -0.54 -26.47
CA TYR A 283 0.71 -1.59 -25.46
C TYR A 283 -0.51 -2.50 -25.59
N LEU A 284 -1.47 -2.15 -26.46
CA LEU A 284 -2.67 -2.97 -26.69
C LEU A 284 -2.46 -4.14 -27.67
N GLN A 285 -1.28 -4.28 -28.30
CA GLN A 285 -0.98 -5.42 -29.19
C GLN A 285 -0.40 -6.62 -28.43
N GLY A 286 -0.07 -6.52 -27.15
CA GLY A 286 0.42 -7.61 -26.29
C GLY A 286 -0.67 -8.41 -25.56
N PHE A 287 -1.94 -8.02 -25.64
CA PHE A 287 -3.05 -8.66 -24.94
C PHE A 287 -3.73 -9.80 -25.72
N SER A 288 -3.12 -10.32 -26.77
CA SER A 288 -3.62 -11.50 -27.46
C SER A 288 -2.65 -12.66 -27.30
N ARG A 289 -3.07 -13.66 -26.55
CA ARG A 289 -2.57 -15.05 -26.49
C ARG A 289 -1.15 -15.22 -25.92
N ASP A 290 -1.11 -15.91 -24.81
CA ASP A 290 0.04 -16.45 -24.04
C ASP A 290 0.40 -15.72 -22.73
N ALA A 291 -0.58 -15.56 -21.84
CA ALA A 291 -0.28 -15.36 -20.42
C ALA A 291 -0.02 -16.74 -19.79
N PRO A 292 1.11 -16.96 -19.10
CA PRO A 292 1.29 -18.17 -18.31
C PRO A 292 0.23 -18.19 -17.20
N SER A 293 -0.39 -19.32 -17.01
CA SER A 293 -1.29 -19.59 -15.88
C SER A 293 -0.52 -19.41 -14.58
N CYS A 294 -0.87 -18.40 -13.79
CA CYS A 294 -0.48 -18.31 -12.39
C CYS A 294 -1.20 -19.34 -11.54
#